data_8619019dd70058522abc2a9c39b895eb
#
_entry.id   8619019dd70058522abc2a9c39b895eb
#
_cell.length_a   1.000
_cell.length_b   1.000
_cell.length_c   1.000
_cell.angle_alpha   90.00
_cell.angle_beta   90.00
_cell.angle_gamma   90.00
#
_symmetry.space_group_name_H-M   'P 1'
#
loop_
_entity.id
_entity.type
_entity.pdbx_description
1 polymer ?
#
loop_
_entity_poly.entity_id
_entity_poly.type
_entity_poly.pdbx_seq_one_letter_code
_entity_poly.pdbx_strand_id
1 'polypeptide(L)'
;MIRTLCAAVLVTACTVSASAPAPQPVPAGNAGCTAVAAPPPQSPPPTSVNTLRQAYFCVLDNYYSGPVLDSRTLLKSAMAAYTQNLIRRGADRADLGLPALTGDRDTDWAAFAKVLGTGDPAALRAAITGMVAGLQDNHARWINPPPPQQGGPTGTGIVGVSAEQGPQLDPAARSPLFITEVVPGSPAAEAGVRPGDIILKVDGMPVFIGDTVNQAIIGAFAADPVRLTLKRPTTGRTRTVEIGQGPLTRRPPEVTSKRLPGGVVYVRLPGFHEGGADRVIAELRDRPKAVVLDLRGNGGGSPREVTRLLGAFAHGKVTSHFCPLKGDCVPNRTDDSVPLLGSRLVVLTDRGCASACDDFSAAVKGNGLGTLVGTRTAGAVSGPGMGYLLDDGSVLILPKVRHLGPAREIIDTIGVPVDHHAPMTALDLATGRDPGLAKALALL
;
A
#
# COMPACT_ATOMS: atom_id res chain seq x y z
N MET A 1 -22.08 5.71 82.59
CA MET A 1 -20.72 5.16 82.58
C MET A 1 -20.75 3.87 81.76
N ILE A 2 -20.42 3.92 80.47
CA ILE A 2 -20.02 2.74 79.69
C ILE A 2 -19.13 3.29 78.57
N ARG A 3 -17.86 2.91 78.60
CA ARG A 3 -16.86 3.25 77.56
C ARG A 3 -17.03 2.31 76.40
N THR A 4 -17.21 2.87 75.22
CA THR A 4 -17.20 2.12 73.93
C THR A 4 -15.81 2.22 73.32
N LEU A 5 -15.12 1.07 73.20
CA LEU A 5 -13.86 0.94 72.47
C LEU A 5 -14.15 0.97 70.99
N CYS A 6 -13.49 1.87 70.26
CA CYS A 6 -13.37 1.82 68.83
C CYS A 6 -12.19 0.91 68.44
N ALA A 7 -12.45 -0.21 67.77
CA ALA A 7 -11.44 -1.04 67.17
C ALA A 7 -11.16 -0.53 65.73
N ALA A 8 -9.93 -0.08 65.46
CA ALA A 8 -9.47 0.29 64.18
C ALA A 8 -9.03 -0.98 63.40
N VAL A 9 -9.70 -1.27 62.31
CA VAL A 9 -9.30 -2.33 61.37
C VAL A 9 -8.32 -1.73 60.38
N LEU A 10 -7.05 -2.12 60.48
CA LEU A 10 -6.04 -1.85 59.44
C LEU A 10 -6.30 -2.80 58.26
N VAL A 11 -6.73 -2.25 57.11
CA VAL A 11 -6.76 -2.96 55.86
C VAL A 11 -5.39 -2.78 55.18
N THR A 12 -4.57 -3.83 55.23
CA THR A 12 -3.30 -3.90 54.52
C THR A 12 -3.62 -4.23 53.06
N ALA A 13 -3.50 -3.26 52.17
CA ALA A 13 -3.61 -3.48 50.72
C ALA A 13 -2.32 -4.15 50.23
N CYS A 14 -2.38 -5.44 49.95
CA CYS A 14 -1.35 -6.14 49.15
C CYS A 14 -1.45 -5.72 47.71
N THR A 15 -0.57 -4.82 47.29
CA THR A 15 -0.33 -4.54 45.85
C THR A 15 0.46 -5.70 45.27
N VAL A 16 -0.21 -6.59 44.58
CA VAL A 16 0.44 -7.59 43.74
C VAL A 16 0.88 -6.88 42.46
N SER A 17 2.14 -6.48 42.41
CA SER A 17 2.80 -6.07 41.15
C SER A 17 2.93 -7.31 40.25
N ALA A 18 2.06 -7.43 39.27
CA ALA A 18 2.21 -8.40 38.21
C ALA A 18 3.39 -7.94 37.34
N SER A 19 4.57 -8.49 37.59
CA SER A 19 5.70 -8.39 36.67
C SER A 19 5.31 -9.07 35.37
N ALA A 20 5.35 -8.34 34.24
CA ALA A 20 5.24 -8.95 32.93
C ALA A 20 6.31 -10.04 32.79
N PRO A 21 5.99 -11.22 32.25
CA PRO A 21 6.97 -12.25 32.06
C PRO A 21 8.10 -11.73 31.19
N ALA A 22 9.33 -11.93 31.62
CA ALA A 22 10.53 -11.63 30.82
C ALA A 22 10.44 -12.36 29.48
N PRO A 23 10.81 -11.72 28.37
CA PRO A 23 10.84 -12.38 27.07
C PRO A 23 11.74 -13.61 27.17
N GLN A 24 11.18 -14.77 26.83
CA GLN A 24 11.94 -16.01 26.78
C GLN A 24 13.04 -15.89 25.73
N PRO A 25 14.25 -16.37 25.99
CA PRO A 25 15.31 -16.37 24.99
C PRO A 25 14.86 -17.23 23.80
N VAL A 26 14.77 -16.60 22.64
CA VAL A 26 14.55 -17.30 21.36
C VAL A 26 15.70 -18.26 21.16
N PRO A 27 15.46 -19.55 20.83
CA PRO A 27 16.55 -20.50 20.55
C PRO A 27 17.46 -19.93 19.47
N ALA A 28 18.76 -20.06 19.60
CA ALA A 28 19.78 -19.69 18.66
C ALA A 28 19.70 -20.61 17.41
N GLY A 29 18.64 -20.46 16.63
CA GLY A 29 18.48 -21.01 15.30
C GLY A 29 18.75 -19.90 14.29
N ASN A 30 19.83 -20.03 13.55
CA ASN A 30 20.28 -19.20 12.41
C ASN A 30 19.94 -17.72 12.55
N ALA A 31 20.96 -16.86 12.65
CA ALA A 31 20.88 -15.41 12.77
C ALA A 31 20.11 -14.77 11.58
N GLY A 32 18.87 -15.07 11.51
CA GLY A 32 17.89 -14.55 10.60
C GLY A 32 17.55 -13.09 10.93
N CYS A 33 16.56 -12.54 10.70
CA CYS A 33 16.13 -11.19 10.98
C CYS A 33 15.48 -11.07 12.37
N THR A 34 15.62 -9.91 12.97
CA THR A 34 14.97 -9.57 14.23
C THR A 34 13.75 -8.71 13.92
N ALA A 35 12.58 -9.05 14.49
CA ALA A 35 11.41 -8.19 14.40
C ALA A 35 11.76 -6.77 14.93
N VAL A 36 11.30 -5.73 14.24
CA VAL A 36 11.61 -4.35 14.61
C VAL A 36 11.04 -4.06 15.98
N ALA A 37 11.92 -3.97 16.97
CA ALA A 37 11.59 -3.56 18.34
C ALA A 37 12.28 -2.24 18.72
N ALA A 38 13.18 -1.73 17.89
CA ALA A 38 13.96 -0.53 18.14
C ALA A 38 14.11 0.31 16.86
N PRO A 39 14.32 1.63 16.98
CA PRO A 39 14.63 2.47 15.84
C PRO A 39 15.97 2.03 15.20
N PRO A 40 16.12 2.22 13.86
CA PRO A 40 17.36 1.90 13.19
C PRO A 40 18.53 2.72 13.75
N PRO A 41 19.78 2.23 13.62
CA PRO A 41 20.96 2.92 14.09
C PRO A 41 21.12 4.28 13.40
N GLN A 42 21.63 5.28 14.13
CA GLN A 42 21.80 6.65 13.60
C GLN A 42 22.81 6.72 12.43
N SER A 43 23.73 5.78 12.35
CA SER A 43 24.73 5.67 11.27
C SER A 43 24.80 4.21 10.83
N PRO A 44 23.91 3.76 9.94
CA PRO A 44 23.90 2.38 9.48
C PRO A 44 25.15 2.08 8.63
N PRO A 45 25.72 0.88 8.75
CA PRO A 45 26.79 0.43 7.88
C PRO A 45 26.28 0.27 6.44
N PRO A 46 27.19 0.28 5.44
CA PRO A 46 26.77 0.02 4.06
C PRO A 46 26.21 -1.40 3.91
N THR A 47 25.23 -1.56 3.01
CA THR A 47 24.65 -2.85 2.67
C THR A 47 25.74 -3.85 2.24
N SER A 48 25.74 -5.01 2.84
CA SER A 48 26.76 -6.06 2.69
C SER A 48 26.17 -7.36 2.17
N VAL A 49 27.04 -8.33 1.84
CA VAL A 49 26.61 -9.71 1.53
C VAL A 49 25.90 -10.35 2.74
N ASN A 50 26.26 -9.96 3.97
CA ASN A 50 25.56 -10.41 5.16
C ASN A 50 24.13 -9.84 5.26
N THR A 51 23.95 -8.59 4.89
CA THR A 51 22.59 -7.98 4.78
C THR A 51 21.72 -8.76 3.80
N LEU A 52 22.25 -9.07 2.61
CA LEU A 52 21.54 -9.89 1.62
C LEU A 52 21.24 -11.30 2.14
N ARG A 53 22.21 -11.90 2.90
CA ARG A 53 21.99 -13.18 3.58
C ARG A 53 20.83 -13.11 4.57
N GLN A 54 20.83 -12.11 5.43
CA GLN A 54 19.75 -11.90 6.38
C GLN A 54 18.40 -11.77 5.66
N ALA A 55 18.33 -10.96 4.61
CA ALA A 55 17.10 -10.79 3.82
C ALA A 55 16.63 -12.11 3.20
N TYR A 56 17.54 -12.91 2.62
CA TYR A 56 17.23 -14.20 2.00
C TYR A 56 16.63 -15.18 3.01
N PHE A 57 17.30 -15.42 4.13
CA PHE A 57 16.80 -16.33 5.15
C PHE A 57 15.54 -15.78 5.85
N CYS A 58 15.47 -14.46 6.02
CA CYS A 58 14.28 -13.81 6.59
C CYS A 58 13.02 -14.06 5.73
N VAL A 59 13.14 -13.96 4.41
CA VAL A 59 12.04 -14.29 3.49
C VAL A 59 11.64 -15.75 3.66
N LEU A 60 12.59 -16.68 3.62
CA LEU A 60 12.30 -18.12 3.72
C LEU A 60 11.68 -18.53 5.05
N ASP A 61 12.04 -17.86 6.15
CA ASP A 61 11.57 -18.19 7.49
C ASP A 61 10.29 -17.43 7.90
N ASN A 62 10.06 -16.26 7.32
CA ASN A 62 9.05 -15.33 7.83
C ASN A 62 7.98 -14.87 6.84
N TYR A 63 8.19 -15.01 5.54
CA TYR A 63 7.14 -14.76 4.57
C TYR A 63 6.07 -15.86 4.67
N TYR A 64 4.80 -15.54 4.49
CA TYR A 64 3.70 -16.49 4.73
C TYR A 64 3.82 -17.80 3.94
N SER A 65 4.38 -17.76 2.73
CA SER A 65 4.65 -18.95 1.90
C SER A 65 6.14 -19.33 1.85
N GLY A 66 7.00 -18.67 2.63
CA GLY A 66 8.44 -18.91 2.67
C GLY A 66 8.85 -20.38 2.79
N PRO A 67 8.22 -21.18 3.68
CA PRO A 67 8.55 -22.61 3.84
C PRO A 67 8.31 -23.50 2.62
N VAL A 68 7.51 -23.06 1.65
CA VAL A 68 7.24 -23.78 0.39
C VAL A 68 7.75 -23.06 -0.85
N LEU A 69 8.41 -21.91 -0.64
CA LEU A 69 8.99 -21.12 -1.71
C LEU A 69 10.25 -21.81 -2.25
N ASP A 70 10.37 -21.88 -3.57
CA ASP A 70 11.63 -22.31 -4.18
C ASP A 70 12.71 -21.24 -3.96
N SER A 71 13.63 -21.54 -3.06
CA SER A 71 14.74 -20.65 -2.67
C SER A 71 15.61 -20.20 -3.86
N ARG A 72 15.69 -21.02 -4.90
CA ARG A 72 16.43 -20.71 -6.14
C ARG A 72 15.85 -19.50 -6.88
N THR A 73 14.53 -19.33 -6.83
CA THR A 73 13.85 -18.17 -7.45
C THR A 73 14.30 -16.86 -6.81
N LEU A 74 14.49 -16.83 -5.48
CA LEU A 74 15.00 -15.65 -4.77
C LEU A 74 16.41 -15.28 -5.21
N LEU A 75 17.32 -16.29 -5.25
CA LEU A 75 18.71 -16.08 -5.64
C LEU A 75 18.85 -15.70 -7.12
N LYS A 76 18.01 -16.29 -8.00
CA LYS A 76 17.94 -15.89 -9.41
C LYS A 76 17.54 -14.43 -9.56
N SER A 77 16.48 -13.99 -8.86
CA SER A 77 16.00 -12.61 -8.90
C SER A 77 17.03 -11.63 -8.33
N ALA A 78 17.71 -12.02 -7.24
CA ALA A 78 18.81 -11.25 -6.66
C ALA A 78 19.98 -11.09 -7.64
N MET A 79 20.45 -12.17 -8.26
CA MET A 79 21.56 -12.13 -9.23
C MET A 79 21.21 -11.27 -10.44
N ALA A 80 19.99 -11.43 -10.98
CA ALA A 80 19.54 -10.64 -12.14
C ALA A 80 19.56 -9.13 -11.83
N ALA A 81 19.07 -8.72 -10.68
CA ALA A 81 19.08 -7.32 -10.28
C ALA A 81 20.49 -6.80 -9.96
N TYR A 82 21.33 -7.64 -9.33
CA TYR A 82 22.73 -7.35 -9.04
C TYR A 82 23.51 -7.05 -10.32
N THR A 83 23.49 -7.97 -11.27
CA THR A 83 24.22 -7.86 -12.54
C THR A 83 23.69 -6.68 -13.38
N GLN A 84 22.39 -6.51 -13.48
CA GLN A 84 21.80 -5.35 -14.18
C GLN A 84 22.22 -4.01 -13.57
N ASN A 85 22.37 -3.92 -12.25
CA ASN A 85 22.89 -2.72 -11.61
C ASN A 85 24.34 -2.44 -12.03
N LEU A 86 25.18 -3.48 -12.04
CA LEU A 86 26.57 -3.34 -12.48
C LEU A 86 26.67 -2.93 -13.95
N ILE A 87 25.90 -3.59 -14.84
CA ILE A 87 25.87 -3.26 -16.28
C ILE A 87 25.51 -1.79 -16.48
N ARG A 88 24.45 -1.29 -15.84
CA ARG A 88 24.04 0.12 -15.96
C ARG A 88 25.10 1.11 -15.50
N ARG A 89 26.01 0.71 -14.63
CA ARG A 89 27.11 1.54 -14.10
C ARG A 89 28.44 1.30 -14.84
N GLY A 90 28.45 0.42 -15.87
CA GLY A 90 29.68 0.07 -16.59
C GLY A 90 30.69 -0.71 -15.72
N ALA A 91 30.23 -1.38 -14.65
CA ALA A 91 31.03 -2.13 -13.69
C ALA A 91 30.78 -3.64 -13.76
N ASP A 92 30.28 -4.13 -14.89
CA ASP A 92 30.03 -5.55 -15.12
C ASP A 92 31.31 -6.38 -15.02
N ARG A 93 31.19 -7.62 -14.58
CA ARG A 93 32.31 -8.54 -14.37
C ARG A 93 32.06 -9.85 -15.09
N ALA A 94 33.05 -10.31 -15.86
CA ALA A 94 32.96 -11.52 -16.67
C ALA A 94 32.85 -12.83 -15.83
N ASP A 95 33.25 -12.77 -14.56
CA ASP A 95 33.22 -13.90 -13.63
C ASP A 95 31.91 -14.01 -12.82
N LEU A 96 30.95 -13.07 -13.05
CA LEU A 96 29.67 -13.07 -12.38
C LEU A 96 28.63 -13.89 -13.14
N GLY A 97 28.26 -15.02 -12.57
CA GLY A 97 27.19 -15.87 -13.08
C GLY A 97 26.43 -16.54 -11.94
N LEU A 98 25.17 -16.89 -12.17
CA LEU A 98 24.42 -17.65 -11.20
C LEU A 98 25.03 -19.06 -11.08
N PRO A 99 25.46 -19.51 -9.88
CA PRO A 99 26.00 -20.86 -9.72
C PRO A 99 24.88 -21.90 -9.93
N ALA A 100 25.28 -23.16 -10.14
CA ALA A 100 24.33 -24.28 -10.11
C ALA A 100 23.68 -24.35 -8.72
N LEU A 101 22.37 -24.31 -8.67
CA LEU A 101 21.57 -24.33 -7.43
C LEU A 101 20.88 -25.69 -7.28
N THR A 102 20.91 -26.23 -6.05
CA THR A 102 20.42 -27.56 -5.70
C THR A 102 18.98 -27.58 -5.20
N GLY A 103 18.51 -26.45 -4.67
CA GLY A 103 17.25 -26.32 -3.94
C GLY A 103 17.43 -26.44 -2.43
N ASP A 104 18.62 -26.80 -1.94
CA ASP A 104 18.95 -26.70 -0.52
C ASP A 104 19.37 -25.26 -0.21
N ARG A 105 18.63 -24.62 0.69
CA ARG A 105 18.74 -23.17 0.96
C ARG A 105 20.14 -22.76 1.48
N ASP A 106 20.77 -23.58 2.28
CA ASP A 106 22.06 -23.27 2.90
C ASP A 106 23.21 -23.51 1.91
N THR A 107 23.16 -24.64 1.18
CA THR A 107 24.13 -24.98 0.12
C THR A 107 24.07 -23.93 -1.01
N ASP A 108 22.88 -23.58 -1.45
CA ASP A 108 22.65 -22.61 -2.52
C ASP A 108 23.12 -21.21 -2.12
N TRP A 109 22.85 -20.80 -0.86
CA TRP A 109 23.39 -19.56 -0.33
C TRP A 109 24.92 -19.54 -0.31
N ALA A 110 25.56 -20.61 0.16
CA ALA A 110 27.00 -20.67 0.22
C ALA A 110 27.65 -20.55 -1.17
N ALA A 111 27.10 -21.24 -2.16
CA ALA A 111 27.54 -21.13 -3.56
C ALA A 111 27.34 -19.73 -4.12
N PHE A 112 26.19 -19.12 -3.87
CA PHE A 112 25.83 -17.77 -4.30
C PHE A 112 26.75 -16.70 -3.68
N ALA A 113 26.96 -16.73 -2.36
CA ALA A 113 27.81 -15.81 -1.64
C ALA A 113 29.27 -15.87 -2.12
N LYS A 114 29.77 -17.06 -2.47
CA LYS A 114 31.13 -17.26 -3.04
C LYS A 114 31.30 -16.50 -4.36
N VAL A 115 30.29 -16.49 -5.22
CA VAL A 115 30.31 -15.75 -6.51
C VAL A 115 30.31 -14.24 -6.28
N LEU A 116 29.56 -13.75 -5.31
CA LEU A 116 29.48 -12.32 -4.98
C LEU A 116 30.81 -11.80 -4.37
N GLY A 117 31.54 -12.63 -3.61
CA GLY A 117 32.71 -12.22 -2.84
C GLY A 117 32.35 -11.18 -1.78
N THR A 118 33.03 -10.03 -1.76
CA THR A 118 32.68 -8.89 -0.86
C THR A 118 31.44 -8.13 -1.33
N GLY A 119 31.10 -8.23 -2.62
CA GLY A 119 30.00 -7.54 -3.26
C GLY A 119 30.17 -6.03 -3.40
N ASP A 120 29.44 -5.43 -4.31
CA ASP A 120 29.32 -3.97 -4.45
C ASP A 120 28.06 -3.51 -3.68
N PRO A 121 28.17 -2.55 -2.73
CA PRO A 121 27.02 -2.16 -1.89
C PRO A 121 25.80 -1.67 -2.68
N ALA A 122 25.98 -0.98 -3.80
CA ALA A 122 24.87 -0.49 -4.62
C ALA A 122 24.20 -1.63 -5.39
N ALA A 123 25.01 -2.58 -5.89
CA ALA A 123 24.47 -3.78 -6.55
C ALA A 123 23.82 -4.75 -5.54
N LEU A 124 24.33 -4.84 -4.31
CA LEU A 124 23.69 -5.61 -3.23
C LEU A 124 22.34 -5.04 -2.84
N ARG A 125 22.19 -3.71 -2.79
CA ARG A 125 20.88 -3.07 -2.60
C ARG A 125 19.91 -3.45 -3.74
N ALA A 126 20.39 -3.41 -4.98
CA ALA A 126 19.58 -3.85 -6.12
C ALA A 126 19.20 -5.33 -6.02
N ALA A 127 20.13 -6.19 -5.55
CA ALA A 127 19.87 -7.61 -5.33
C ALA A 127 18.74 -7.86 -4.30
N ILE A 128 18.76 -7.16 -3.16
CA ILE A 128 17.69 -7.29 -2.15
C ILE A 128 16.36 -6.81 -2.75
N THR A 129 16.36 -5.66 -3.42
CA THR A 129 15.15 -5.15 -4.09
C THR A 129 14.61 -6.16 -5.11
N GLY A 130 15.47 -6.72 -5.96
CA GLY A 130 15.06 -7.70 -6.97
C GLY A 130 14.59 -9.02 -6.37
N MET A 131 15.22 -9.47 -5.29
CA MET A 131 14.81 -10.66 -4.55
C MET A 131 13.39 -10.50 -3.98
N VAL A 132 13.11 -9.38 -3.33
CA VAL A 132 11.79 -9.09 -2.76
C VAL A 132 10.73 -8.91 -3.85
N ALA A 133 11.07 -8.22 -4.95
CA ALA A 133 10.18 -8.09 -6.11
C ALA A 133 9.87 -9.45 -6.76
N GLY A 134 10.80 -10.40 -6.68
CA GLY A 134 10.61 -11.78 -7.15
C GLY A 134 9.53 -12.57 -6.40
N LEU A 135 9.09 -12.10 -5.23
CA LEU A 135 7.93 -12.65 -4.51
C LEU A 135 6.60 -12.33 -5.21
N GLN A 136 6.59 -11.33 -6.09
CA GLN A 136 5.38 -10.82 -6.77
C GLN A 136 4.25 -10.45 -5.78
N ASP A 137 4.62 -10.04 -4.58
CA ASP A 137 3.73 -9.59 -3.51
C ASP A 137 3.91 -8.08 -3.32
N ASN A 138 2.86 -7.32 -3.55
CA ASN A 138 2.87 -5.85 -3.49
C ASN A 138 3.00 -5.28 -2.07
N HIS A 139 2.93 -6.13 -1.04
CA HIS A 139 3.13 -5.77 0.37
C HIS A 139 4.48 -6.23 0.92
N ALA A 140 5.15 -7.19 0.26
CA ALA A 140 6.53 -7.51 0.56
C ALA A 140 7.44 -6.36 0.09
N ARG A 141 8.14 -5.71 1.01
CA ARG A 141 8.95 -4.52 0.71
C ARG A 141 10.25 -4.51 1.48
N TRP A 142 11.29 -4.05 0.82
CA TRP A 142 12.52 -3.69 1.49
C TRP A 142 12.65 -2.17 1.51
N ILE A 143 12.74 -1.61 2.71
CA ILE A 143 12.89 -0.19 2.97
C ILE A 143 14.32 0.05 3.39
N ASN A 144 15.09 0.65 2.49
CA ASN A 144 16.37 1.22 2.82
C ASN A 144 16.10 2.71 3.14
N PRO A 145 16.18 3.13 4.40
CA PRO A 145 15.84 4.50 4.72
C PRO A 145 16.78 5.43 3.93
N PRO A 146 16.24 6.44 3.23
CA PRO A 146 17.08 7.50 2.71
C PRO A 146 17.81 8.17 3.89
N PRO A 147 18.98 8.76 3.68
CA PRO A 147 19.61 9.57 4.70
C PRO A 147 18.58 10.58 5.23
N PRO A 148 18.60 10.89 6.55
CA PRO A 148 17.61 11.76 7.16
C PRO A 148 17.55 13.07 6.38
N GLN A 149 16.42 13.31 5.72
CA GLN A 149 16.18 14.57 5.01
C GLN A 149 15.99 15.66 6.05
N GLN A 150 16.90 16.61 6.08
CA GLN A 150 16.70 17.84 6.82
C GLN A 150 15.67 18.69 6.05
N GLY A 151 14.42 18.68 6.50
CA GLY A 151 13.33 19.41 5.88
C GLY A 151 12.03 18.58 5.78
N GLY A 152 10.93 19.25 5.52
CA GLY A 152 9.63 18.62 5.27
C GLY A 152 9.59 17.86 3.93
N PRO A 153 8.46 17.22 3.59
CA PRO A 153 8.31 16.49 2.33
C PRO A 153 8.53 17.45 1.15
N THR A 154 9.38 17.03 0.20
CA THR A 154 9.64 17.74 -1.05
C THR A 154 9.09 16.93 -2.23
N GLY A 155 8.74 17.60 -3.31
CA GLY A 155 8.26 16.93 -4.51
C GLY A 155 7.73 17.91 -5.56
N THR A 156 7.31 17.40 -6.71
CA THR A 156 6.69 18.20 -7.77
C THR A 156 5.28 18.69 -7.37
N GLY A 157 4.61 17.97 -6.47
CA GLY A 157 3.22 18.23 -6.10
C GLY A 157 2.18 17.56 -6.99
N ILE A 158 2.58 16.73 -7.94
CA ILE A 158 1.66 15.80 -8.64
C ILE A 158 1.46 14.60 -7.71
N VAL A 159 0.22 14.43 -7.22
CA VAL A 159 -0.08 13.42 -6.21
C VAL A 159 -0.63 12.15 -6.83
N GLY A 160 -1.34 12.26 -7.96
CA GLY A 160 -1.95 11.12 -8.60
C GLY A 160 -1.92 11.21 -10.12
N VAL A 161 -1.70 10.09 -10.74
CA VAL A 161 -1.90 9.87 -12.17
C VAL A 161 -2.81 8.67 -12.37
N SER A 162 -3.63 8.67 -13.40
CA SER A 162 -4.51 7.55 -13.74
C SER A 162 -4.50 7.31 -15.24
N ALA A 163 -4.68 6.06 -15.63
CA ALA A 163 -4.99 5.71 -17.00
C ALA A 163 -6.50 5.45 -17.11
N GLU A 164 -7.11 5.74 -18.27
CA GLU A 164 -8.54 5.46 -18.47
C GLU A 164 -8.83 3.96 -18.38
N GLN A 165 -7.87 3.12 -18.75
CA GLN A 165 -7.98 1.68 -18.66
C GLN A 165 -6.71 1.09 -18.03
N GLY A 166 -6.88 0.10 -17.18
CA GLY A 166 -5.80 -0.60 -16.50
C GLY A 166 -5.24 0.14 -15.26
N PRO A 167 -4.30 -0.50 -14.56
CA PRO A 167 -3.63 0.07 -13.39
C PRO A 167 -2.73 1.25 -13.78
N GLN A 168 -2.49 2.13 -12.82
CA GLN A 168 -1.56 3.26 -12.98
C GLN A 168 -0.14 2.74 -13.27
N LEU A 169 0.53 3.31 -14.27
CA LEU A 169 1.92 3.00 -14.63
C LEU A 169 2.27 1.50 -14.76
N ASP A 170 1.26 0.64 -14.71
CA ASP A 170 1.40 -0.79 -14.98
C ASP A 170 1.54 -1.03 -16.49
N PRO A 171 2.28 -2.04 -16.93
CA PRO A 171 2.33 -2.41 -18.36
C PRO A 171 0.95 -2.63 -19.02
N ALA A 172 -0.06 -3.00 -18.22
CA ALA A 172 -1.44 -3.17 -18.70
C ALA A 172 -2.24 -1.87 -18.80
N ALA A 173 -1.72 -0.73 -18.30
CA ALA A 173 -2.39 0.56 -18.42
C ALA A 173 -2.51 0.95 -19.90
N ARG A 174 -3.60 1.63 -20.25
CA ARG A 174 -3.89 2.10 -21.61
C ARG A 174 -3.95 3.62 -21.65
N SER A 175 -3.58 4.16 -22.80
CA SER A 175 -3.68 5.60 -23.09
C SER A 175 -5.13 6.11 -22.93
N PRO A 176 -5.31 7.35 -22.45
CA PRO A 176 -4.29 8.29 -21.99
C PRO A 176 -3.88 8.11 -20.52
N LEU A 177 -2.65 8.51 -20.17
CA LEU A 177 -2.24 8.74 -18.79
C LEU A 177 -2.51 10.21 -18.43
N PHE A 178 -3.23 10.49 -17.36
CA PHE A 178 -3.59 11.85 -16.97
C PHE A 178 -3.43 12.10 -15.48
N ILE A 179 -3.25 13.37 -15.13
CA ILE A 179 -3.04 13.82 -13.75
C ILE A 179 -4.40 13.87 -13.04
N THR A 180 -4.50 13.25 -11.88
CA THR A 180 -5.74 13.24 -11.08
C THR A 180 -5.75 14.28 -9.98
N GLU A 181 -4.59 14.59 -9.39
CA GLU A 181 -4.51 15.55 -8.28
C GLU A 181 -3.19 16.32 -8.31
N VAL A 182 -3.27 17.61 -8.01
CA VAL A 182 -2.12 18.52 -7.87
C VAL A 182 -2.26 19.26 -6.54
N VAL A 183 -1.18 19.28 -5.75
CA VAL A 183 -1.14 19.97 -4.46
C VAL A 183 -1.19 21.50 -4.71
N PRO A 184 -2.12 22.23 -4.10
CA PRO A 184 -2.17 23.68 -4.20
C PRO A 184 -0.88 24.34 -3.71
N GLY A 185 -0.37 25.33 -4.44
CA GLY A 185 0.88 26.03 -4.11
C GLY A 185 2.16 25.20 -4.32
N SER A 186 2.08 24.04 -4.95
CA SER A 186 3.23 23.22 -5.31
C SER A 186 3.89 23.70 -6.61
N PRO A 187 5.15 23.29 -6.89
CA PRO A 187 5.81 23.59 -8.16
C PRO A 187 4.97 23.22 -9.40
N ALA A 188 4.27 22.08 -9.36
CA ALA A 188 3.36 21.69 -10.45
C ALA A 188 2.18 22.67 -10.60
N ALA A 189 1.59 23.11 -9.50
CA ALA A 189 0.49 24.09 -9.53
C ALA A 189 0.97 25.44 -10.09
N GLU A 190 2.15 25.91 -9.70
CA GLU A 190 2.80 27.11 -10.19
C GLU A 190 3.13 27.02 -11.69
N ALA A 191 3.57 25.84 -12.16
CA ALA A 191 3.74 25.55 -13.58
C ALA A 191 2.41 25.44 -14.36
N GLY A 192 1.27 25.65 -13.67
CA GLY A 192 -0.07 25.64 -14.25
C GLY A 192 -0.58 24.26 -14.62
N VAL A 193 0.00 23.20 -14.06
CA VAL A 193 -0.49 21.83 -14.20
C VAL A 193 -1.85 21.72 -13.47
N ARG A 194 -2.78 20.99 -14.06
CA ARG A 194 -4.15 20.84 -13.52
C ARG A 194 -4.61 19.40 -13.59
N PRO A 195 -5.50 18.98 -12.70
CA PRO A 195 -6.21 17.72 -12.85
C PRO A 195 -6.86 17.60 -14.24
N GLY A 196 -6.75 16.44 -14.86
CA GLY A 196 -7.19 16.15 -16.22
C GLY A 196 -6.14 16.46 -17.31
N ASP A 197 -5.03 17.14 -17.01
CA ASP A 197 -3.94 17.27 -18.00
C ASP A 197 -3.38 15.88 -18.35
N ILE A 198 -3.31 15.58 -19.65
CA ILE A 198 -2.81 14.31 -20.18
C ILE A 198 -1.30 14.40 -20.31
N ILE A 199 -0.58 13.43 -19.78
CA ILE A 199 0.88 13.34 -19.90
C ILE A 199 1.23 12.60 -21.19
N LEU A 200 1.88 13.30 -22.13
CA LEU A 200 2.32 12.71 -23.40
C LEU A 200 3.76 12.21 -23.30
N LYS A 201 4.65 12.99 -22.63
CA LYS A 201 6.09 12.67 -22.50
C LYS A 201 6.59 13.08 -21.10
N VAL A 202 7.58 12.33 -20.62
CA VAL A 202 8.41 12.64 -19.45
C VAL A 202 9.86 12.68 -19.89
N ASP A 203 10.55 13.81 -19.70
CA ASP A 203 11.93 14.06 -20.17
C ASP A 203 12.16 13.68 -21.66
N GLY A 204 11.19 14.01 -22.49
CA GLY A 204 11.21 13.70 -23.92
C GLY A 204 10.81 12.28 -24.28
N MET A 205 10.75 11.35 -23.33
CA MET A 205 10.33 9.97 -23.55
C MET A 205 8.80 9.88 -23.62
N PRO A 206 8.22 9.22 -24.63
CA PRO A 206 6.78 9.02 -24.70
C PRO A 206 6.30 8.15 -23.53
N VAL A 207 5.11 8.48 -23.00
CA VAL A 207 4.49 7.73 -21.89
C VAL A 207 4.08 6.33 -22.34
N PHE A 208 3.66 6.17 -23.59
CA PHE A 208 3.32 4.89 -24.19
C PHE A 208 4.22 4.57 -25.36
N ILE A 209 4.60 3.30 -25.49
CA ILE A 209 5.23 2.71 -26.67
C ILE A 209 4.25 1.69 -27.23
N GLY A 210 3.60 2.01 -28.35
CA GLY A 210 2.40 1.29 -28.78
C GLY A 210 1.31 1.41 -27.71
N ASP A 211 0.75 0.29 -27.27
CA ASP A 211 -0.29 0.24 -26.25
C ASP A 211 0.23 0.00 -24.82
N THR A 212 1.55 0.01 -24.62
CA THR A 212 2.17 -0.33 -23.33
C THR A 212 2.82 0.89 -22.71
N VAL A 213 2.67 1.05 -21.38
CA VAL A 213 3.37 2.09 -20.63
C VAL A 213 4.88 1.91 -20.74
N ASN A 214 5.56 2.98 -21.11
CA ASN A 214 7.02 3.03 -21.15
C ASN A 214 7.59 3.02 -19.72
N GLN A 215 8.08 1.89 -19.26
CA GLN A 215 8.60 1.73 -17.89
C GLN A 215 9.79 2.67 -17.57
N ALA A 216 10.51 3.16 -18.59
CA ALA A 216 11.61 4.10 -18.37
C ALA A 216 11.17 5.44 -17.78
N ILE A 217 9.90 5.85 -17.96
CA ILE A 217 9.40 7.12 -17.40
C ILE A 217 9.26 7.10 -15.88
N ILE A 218 9.14 5.93 -15.26
CA ILE A 218 8.95 5.82 -13.81
C ILE A 218 10.12 6.46 -13.06
N GLY A 219 11.34 6.16 -13.48
CA GLY A 219 12.55 6.81 -12.92
C GLY A 219 12.66 8.29 -13.28
N ALA A 220 12.18 8.69 -14.46
CA ALA A 220 12.24 10.07 -14.90
C ALA A 220 11.34 11.01 -14.10
N PHE A 221 10.23 10.52 -13.53
CA PHE A 221 9.39 11.34 -12.63
C PHE A 221 10.12 11.79 -11.36
N ALA A 222 11.21 11.14 -10.98
CA ALA A 222 12.05 11.53 -9.83
C ALA A 222 13.14 12.56 -10.19
N ALA A 223 13.26 12.98 -11.46
CA ALA A 223 14.24 13.98 -11.89
C ALA A 223 13.94 15.35 -11.27
N ASP A 224 14.99 16.16 -11.12
CA ASP A 224 14.90 17.53 -10.63
C ASP A 224 15.74 18.46 -11.52
N PRO A 225 15.11 19.31 -12.35
CA PRO A 225 13.67 19.35 -12.64
C PRO A 225 13.21 18.20 -13.56
N VAL A 226 11.95 17.82 -13.45
CA VAL A 226 11.30 16.93 -14.43
C VAL A 226 10.63 17.73 -15.53
N ARG A 227 10.79 17.31 -16.79
CA ARG A 227 10.16 17.96 -17.94
C ARG A 227 8.97 17.15 -18.44
N LEU A 228 7.76 17.72 -18.33
CA LEU A 228 6.52 17.08 -18.79
C LEU A 228 5.98 17.74 -20.04
N THR A 229 5.66 16.94 -21.07
CA THR A 229 4.83 17.39 -22.19
C THR A 229 3.39 17.01 -21.91
N LEU A 230 2.54 18.02 -21.74
CA LEU A 230 1.14 17.89 -21.33
C LEU A 230 0.19 18.33 -22.43
N LYS A 231 -0.95 17.61 -22.59
CA LYS A 231 -2.07 18.03 -23.43
C LYS A 231 -3.27 18.35 -22.56
N ARG A 232 -3.83 19.57 -22.69
CA ARG A 232 -5.04 19.97 -21.98
C ARG A 232 -6.28 19.52 -22.76
N PRO A 233 -7.10 18.59 -22.25
CA PRO A 233 -8.18 17.99 -23.03
C PRO A 233 -9.27 19.00 -23.43
N THR A 234 -9.53 20.03 -22.61
CA THR A 234 -10.55 21.07 -22.87
C THR A 234 -10.21 21.99 -24.03
N THR A 235 -8.93 22.14 -24.39
CA THR A 235 -8.46 23.06 -25.42
C THR A 235 -7.71 22.35 -26.54
N GLY A 236 -7.33 21.08 -26.35
CA GLY A 236 -6.45 20.34 -27.25
C GLY A 236 -4.99 20.83 -27.27
N ARG A 237 -4.66 21.92 -26.55
CA ARG A 237 -3.32 22.53 -26.56
C ARG A 237 -2.29 21.64 -25.88
N THR A 238 -1.16 21.49 -26.55
CA THR A 238 0.03 20.80 -25.99
C THR A 238 1.06 21.84 -25.55
N ARG A 239 1.68 21.61 -24.40
CA ARG A 239 2.76 22.44 -23.85
C ARG A 239 3.78 21.59 -23.13
N THR A 240 5.00 22.06 -23.02
CA THR A 240 6.02 21.46 -22.18
C THR A 240 6.27 22.36 -20.99
N VAL A 241 6.37 21.76 -19.80
CA VAL A 241 6.67 22.46 -18.55
C VAL A 241 7.83 21.77 -17.86
N GLU A 242 8.67 22.53 -17.19
CA GLU A 242 9.68 22.04 -16.27
C GLU A 242 9.19 22.26 -14.85
N ILE A 243 9.29 21.23 -14.01
CA ILE A 243 8.77 21.24 -12.64
C ILE A 243 9.90 20.78 -11.74
N GLY A 244 10.38 21.69 -10.90
CA GLY A 244 11.37 21.39 -9.88
C GLY A 244 10.77 20.66 -8.68
N GLN A 245 11.64 20.18 -7.80
CA GLN A 245 11.25 19.68 -6.49
C GLN A 245 11.13 20.87 -5.52
N GLY A 246 10.06 20.91 -4.75
CA GLY A 246 9.87 21.98 -3.75
C GLY A 246 9.17 21.45 -2.51
N PRO A 247 9.15 22.26 -1.42
CA PRO A 247 8.46 21.88 -0.20
C PRO A 247 6.97 21.68 -0.45
N LEU A 248 6.43 20.58 0.06
CA LEU A 248 5.01 20.27 -0.06
C LEU A 248 4.32 20.43 1.29
N THR A 249 3.42 21.40 1.38
CA THR A 249 2.52 21.52 2.52
C THR A 249 1.30 20.62 2.26
N ARG A 250 1.43 19.34 2.61
CA ARG A 250 0.33 18.38 2.46
C ARG A 250 -0.39 18.24 3.79
N ARG A 251 -1.64 18.71 3.86
CA ARG A 251 -2.52 18.33 4.96
C ARG A 251 -2.91 16.87 4.79
N PRO A 252 -2.97 16.08 5.90
CA PRO A 252 -3.56 14.75 5.81
C PRO A 252 -4.93 14.85 5.16
N PRO A 253 -5.25 13.97 4.19
CA PRO A 253 -6.56 14.00 3.56
C PRO A 253 -7.63 13.68 4.61
N GLU A 254 -8.66 14.53 4.70
CA GLU A 254 -9.72 14.44 5.68
C GLU A 254 -10.98 13.81 5.08
N VAL A 255 -11.80 13.20 5.94
CA VAL A 255 -13.16 12.78 5.59
C VAL A 255 -13.97 14.04 5.26
N THR A 256 -14.62 14.05 4.12
CA THR A 256 -15.50 15.15 3.71
C THR A 256 -16.88 14.63 3.36
N SER A 257 -17.92 15.43 3.63
CA SER A 257 -19.30 15.04 3.34
C SER A 257 -20.08 16.16 2.65
N LYS A 258 -21.13 15.78 1.93
CA LYS A 258 -22.10 16.68 1.31
C LYS A 258 -23.49 16.07 1.39
N ARG A 259 -24.48 16.84 1.79
CA ARG A 259 -25.89 16.46 1.66
C ARG A 259 -26.37 16.74 0.23
N LEU A 260 -26.93 15.74 -0.41
CA LEU A 260 -27.46 15.82 -1.77
C LEU A 260 -29.00 15.71 -1.76
N PRO A 261 -29.69 16.12 -2.83
CA PRO A 261 -31.13 15.97 -2.95
C PRO A 261 -31.57 14.51 -2.73
N GLY A 262 -32.84 14.32 -2.34
CA GLY A 262 -33.41 12.98 -2.14
C GLY A 262 -33.06 12.31 -0.83
N GLY A 263 -32.40 13.00 0.12
CA GLY A 263 -31.97 12.43 1.40
C GLY A 263 -30.70 11.56 1.28
N VAL A 264 -29.89 11.82 0.27
CA VAL A 264 -28.60 11.17 0.03
C VAL A 264 -27.48 11.95 0.71
N VAL A 265 -26.56 11.25 1.34
CA VAL A 265 -25.30 11.83 1.83
C VAL A 265 -24.15 11.24 1.02
N TYR A 266 -23.36 12.12 0.41
CA TYR A 266 -22.08 11.77 -0.17
C TYR A 266 -20.98 11.95 0.87
N VAL A 267 -20.14 10.92 1.06
CA VAL A 267 -18.98 10.97 1.96
C VAL A 267 -17.77 10.48 1.21
N ARG A 268 -16.68 11.24 1.23
CA ARG A 268 -15.36 10.79 0.75
C ARG A 268 -14.50 10.35 1.92
N LEU A 269 -14.02 9.11 1.88
CA LEU A 269 -13.05 8.54 2.81
C LEU A 269 -11.73 8.30 2.06
N PRO A 270 -10.71 9.12 2.26
CA PRO A 270 -9.47 9.05 1.49
C PRO A 270 -8.50 7.95 1.94
N GLY A 271 -8.75 7.33 3.09
CA GLY A 271 -7.97 6.22 3.64
C GLY A 271 -8.60 5.67 4.91
N PHE A 272 -8.36 4.40 5.18
CA PHE A 272 -8.79 3.72 6.41
C PHE A 272 -7.80 3.98 7.55
N HIS A 273 -7.53 5.27 7.83
CA HIS A 273 -6.68 5.70 8.93
C HIS A 273 -7.46 5.74 10.23
N GLU A 274 -6.76 5.68 11.36
CA GLU A 274 -7.35 5.67 12.70
C GLU A 274 -8.41 6.77 12.90
N GLY A 275 -9.59 6.36 13.35
CA GLY A 275 -10.77 7.21 13.54
C GLY A 275 -11.46 7.62 12.24
N GLY A 276 -11.05 7.14 11.06
CA GLY A 276 -11.69 7.42 9.78
C GLY A 276 -13.10 6.89 9.70
N ALA A 277 -13.30 5.63 10.14
CA ALA A 277 -14.62 5.01 10.19
C ALA A 277 -15.58 5.79 11.11
N ASP A 278 -15.14 6.19 12.29
CA ASP A 278 -15.96 6.96 13.23
C ASP A 278 -16.37 8.33 12.66
N ARG A 279 -15.49 9.00 11.93
CA ARG A 279 -15.83 10.26 11.24
C ARG A 279 -16.91 10.03 10.18
N VAL A 280 -16.80 8.98 9.36
CA VAL A 280 -17.85 8.62 8.39
C VAL A 280 -19.16 8.32 9.10
N ILE A 281 -19.14 7.51 10.16
CA ILE A 281 -20.33 7.16 10.95
C ILE A 281 -20.97 8.41 11.56
N ALA A 282 -20.18 9.36 12.06
CA ALA A 282 -20.66 10.62 12.60
C ALA A 282 -21.37 11.50 11.55
N GLU A 283 -20.85 11.53 10.31
CA GLU A 283 -21.51 12.23 9.18
C GLU A 283 -22.86 11.59 8.80
N LEU A 284 -23.04 10.30 9.12
CA LEU A 284 -24.24 9.51 8.80
C LEU A 284 -25.21 9.35 9.99
N ARG A 285 -24.95 9.98 11.14
CA ARG A 285 -25.74 9.83 12.37
C ARG A 285 -27.23 10.12 12.22
N ASP A 286 -27.60 11.00 11.29
CA ASP A 286 -29.01 11.34 11.00
C ASP A 286 -29.71 10.27 10.14
N ARG A 287 -29.09 9.13 9.90
CA ARG A 287 -29.60 8.00 9.15
C ARG A 287 -30.20 8.41 7.80
N PRO A 288 -29.38 8.90 6.86
CA PRO A 288 -29.83 9.28 5.54
C PRO A 288 -30.48 8.09 4.82
N LYS A 289 -31.39 8.36 3.86
CA LYS A 289 -32.02 7.30 3.06
C LYS A 289 -30.99 6.49 2.29
N ALA A 290 -29.93 7.15 1.81
CA ALA A 290 -28.87 6.52 1.06
C ALA A 290 -27.53 7.24 1.26
N VAL A 291 -26.46 6.46 1.08
CA VAL A 291 -25.06 6.90 1.19
C VAL A 291 -24.35 6.60 -0.12
N VAL A 292 -23.66 7.61 -0.65
CA VAL A 292 -22.62 7.43 -1.66
C VAL A 292 -21.29 7.57 -0.95
N LEU A 293 -20.60 6.45 -0.74
CA LEU A 293 -19.27 6.40 -0.13
C LEU A 293 -18.20 6.42 -1.22
N ASP A 294 -17.46 7.51 -1.32
CA ASP A 294 -16.39 7.66 -2.31
C ASP A 294 -15.05 7.20 -1.73
N LEU A 295 -14.58 6.07 -2.25
CA LEU A 295 -13.29 5.44 -1.92
C LEU A 295 -12.27 5.57 -3.05
N ARG A 296 -12.54 6.37 -4.08
CA ARG A 296 -11.59 6.56 -5.19
C ARG A 296 -10.29 7.19 -4.67
N GLY A 297 -9.17 6.59 -5.06
CA GLY A 297 -7.84 6.98 -4.57
C GLY A 297 -7.54 6.59 -3.12
N ASN A 298 -8.39 5.80 -2.47
CA ASN A 298 -8.16 5.32 -1.11
C ASN A 298 -7.14 4.18 -1.10
N GLY A 299 -5.90 4.47 -0.73
CA GLY A 299 -4.79 3.48 -0.70
C GLY A 299 -4.87 2.45 0.42
N GLY A 300 -5.97 2.41 1.19
CA GLY A 300 -6.14 1.44 2.28
C GLY A 300 -5.87 1.99 3.67
N GLY A 301 -5.36 1.15 4.55
CA GLY A 301 -5.08 1.45 5.95
C GLY A 301 -5.38 0.28 6.88
N SER A 302 -6.04 0.54 8.00
CA SER A 302 -6.29 -0.44 9.06
C SER A 302 -7.48 -1.35 8.75
N PRO A 303 -7.33 -2.69 8.84
CA PRO A 303 -8.46 -3.63 8.77
C PRO A 303 -9.52 -3.40 9.87
N ARG A 304 -9.14 -2.84 11.02
CA ARG A 304 -10.08 -2.49 12.10
C ARG A 304 -11.03 -1.39 11.69
N GLU A 305 -10.56 -0.40 10.94
CA GLU A 305 -11.40 0.66 10.38
C GLU A 305 -12.38 0.09 9.35
N VAL A 306 -11.97 -0.91 8.57
CA VAL A 306 -12.83 -1.62 7.61
C VAL A 306 -13.98 -2.32 8.36
N THR A 307 -13.66 -3.17 9.32
CA THR A 307 -14.68 -3.94 10.09
C THR A 307 -15.61 -3.01 10.86
N ARG A 308 -15.10 -1.89 11.38
CA ARG A 308 -15.86 -0.88 12.10
C ARG A 308 -16.85 -0.14 11.17
N LEU A 309 -16.38 0.30 9.99
CA LEU A 309 -17.28 0.98 9.04
C LEU A 309 -18.34 0.03 8.47
N LEU A 310 -17.98 -1.23 8.18
CA LEU A 310 -18.93 -2.25 7.74
C LEU A 310 -19.98 -2.56 8.81
N GLY A 311 -19.62 -2.51 10.10
CA GLY A 311 -20.55 -2.67 11.22
C GLY A 311 -21.71 -1.68 11.20
N ALA A 312 -21.50 -0.49 10.63
CA ALA A 312 -22.58 0.48 10.45
C ALA A 312 -23.64 0.08 9.40
N PHE A 313 -23.31 -0.86 8.51
CA PHE A 313 -24.21 -1.33 7.45
C PHE A 313 -24.74 -2.74 7.68
N ALA A 314 -24.01 -3.60 8.39
CA ALA A 314 -24.46 -4.97 8.69
C ALA A 314 -23.73 -5.54 9.92
N HIS A 315 -24.42 -6.42 10.64
CA HIS A 315 -23.86 -7.17 11.76
C HIS A 315 -23.71 -8.66 11.42
N GLY A 316 -22.82 -9.35 12.15
CA GLY A 316 -22.61 -10.81 12.04
C GLY A 316 -21.99 -11.25 10.73
N LYS A 317 -21.45 -10.33 9.92
CA LYS A 317 -20.89 -10.69 8.60
C LYS A 317 -19.40 -10.98 8.67
N VAL A 318 -18.97 -11.98 7.90
CA VAL A 318 -17.55 -12.17 7.62
C VAL A 318 -17.13 -11.17 6.56
N THR A 319 -16.08 -10.40 6.84
CA THR A 319 -15.58 -9.36 5.93
C THR A 319 -14.44 -9.88 5.07
N SER A 320 -13.57 -10.71 5.66
CA SER A 320 -12.42 -11.31 4.99
C SER A 320 -11.85 -12.46 5.82
N HIS A 321 -10.79 -13.10 5.32
CA HIS A 321 -10.08 -14.15 6.03
C HIS A 321 -8.57 -13.91 6.00
N PHE A 322 -7.90 -14.12 7.14
CA PHE A 322 -6.45 -14.22 7.24
C PHE A 322 -6.06 -15.69 7.32
N CYS A 323 -5.35 -16.17 6.31
CA CYS A 323 -5.02 -17.57 6.15
C CYS A 323 -3.51 -17.79 6.28
N PRO A 324 -3.02 -18.47 7.34
CA PRO A 324 -1.63 -18.91 7.41
C PRO A 324 -1.37 -20.00 6.37
N LEU A 325 -0.09 -20.29 6.09
CA LEU A 325 0.29 -21.38 5.19
C LEU A 325 -0.22 -22.74 5.70
N LYS A 326 -0.19 -22.94 7.02
CA LYS A 326 -0.68 -24.15 7.70
C LYS A 326 -1.65 -23.72 8.80
N GLY A 327 -2.76 -24.47 8.92
CA GLY A 327 -3.81 -24.19 9.89
C GLY A 327 -5.05 -23.52 9.25
N ASP A 328 -6.00 -23.20 10.10
CA ASP A 328 -7.28 -22.63 9.67
C ASP A 328 -7.18 -21.13 9.41
N CYS A 329 -7.97 -20.69 8.43
CA CYS A 329 -8.16 -19.26 8.20
C CYS A 329 -8.94 -18.62 9.35
N VAL A 330 -8.47 -17.47 9.81
CA VAL A 330 -9.16 -16.67 10.81
C VAL A 330 -10.09 -15.68 10.10
N PRO A 331 -11.41 -15.74 10.31
CA PRO A 331 -12.34 -14.80 9.71
C PRO A 331 -12.29 -13.45 10.44
N ASN A 332 -12.19 -12.36 9.68
CA ASN A 332 -12.51 -11.03 10.16
C ASN A 332 -14.02 -10.82 10.08
N ARG A 333 -14.58 -10.09 11.04
CA ARG A 333 -16.02 -9.86 11.13
C ARG A 333 -16.34 -8.39 11.31
N THR A 334 -17.57 -8.01 10.97
CA THR A 334 -18.10 -6.67 11.28
C THR A 334 -17.99 -6.36 12.77
N ASP A 335 -17.74 -5.10 13.10
CA ASP A 335 -17.80 -4.59 14.48
C ASP A 335 -19.28 -4.34 14.85
N ASP A 336 -19.88 -5.33 15.48
CA ASP A 336 -21.30 -5.30 15.83
C ASP A 336 -21.64 -4.35 17.02
N SER A 337 -20.64 -3.70 17.60
CA SER A 337 -20.84 -2.62 18.58
C SER A 337 -21.29 -1.30 17.94
N VAL A 338 -21.12 -1.15 16.61
CA VAL A 338 -21.53 0.03 15.86
C VAL A 338 -23.04 -0.02 15.58
N PRO A 339 -23.81 1.06 15.84
CA PRO A 339 -25.21 1.10 15.51
C PRO A 339 -25.48 1.01 14.00
N LEU A 340 -26.45 0.16 13.61
CA LEU A 340 -26.86 0.04 12.20
C LEU A 340 -27.51 1.33 11.68
N LEU A 341 -27.10 1.78 10.51
CA LEU A 341 -27.63 2.98 9.85
C LEU A 341 -28.95 2.70 9.11
N GLY A 342 -29.08 1.53 8.49
CA GLY A 342 -30.25 1.16 7.68
C GLY A 342 -30.34 1.91 6.33
N SER A 343 -29.25 2.58 5.93
CA SER A 343 -29.17 3.34 4.67
C SER A 343 -28.81 2.43 3.50
N ARG A 344 -29.32 2.75 2.30
CA ARG A 344 -28.82 2.13 1.04
C ARG A 344 -27.40 2.62 0.79
N LEU A 345 -26.50 1.71 0.37
CA LEU A 345 -25.08 2.01 0.15
C LEU A 345 -24.72 1.88 -1.33
N VAL A 346 -24.10 2.92 -1.88
CA VAL A 346 -23.36 2.85 -3.16
C VAL A 346 -21.93 3.28 -2.88
N VAL A 347 -20.97 2.51 -3.35
CA VAL A 347 -19.54 2.78 -3.16
C VAL A 347 -18.90 3.13 -4.48
N LEU A 348 -18.18 4.24 -4.53
CA LEU A 348 -17.38 4.62 -5.69
C LEU A 348 -15.96 4.10 -5.52
N THR A 349 -15.48 3.36 -6.51
CA THR A 349 -14.13 2.77 -6.51
C THR A 349 -13.37 3.10 -7.79
N ASP A 350 -12.05 3.04 -7.71
CA ASP A 350 -11.14 3.11 -8.86
C ASP A 350 -9.89 2.26 -8.62
N ARG A 351 -8.93 2.32 -9.55
CA ARG A 351 -7.64 1.59 -9.42
C ARG A 351 -6.75 2.11 -8.28
N GLY A 352 -7.08 3.24 -7.68
CA GLY A 352 -6.43 3.75 -6.48
C GLY A 352 -7.00 3.19 -5.17
N CYS A 353 -8.13 2.47 -5.23
CA CYS A 353 -8.71 1.75 -4.10
C CYS A 353 -7.92 0.47 -3.84
N ALA A 354 -7.03 0.47 -2.85
CA ALA A 354 -6.04 -0.58 -2.59
C ALA A 354 -6.07 -1.07 -1.14
N SER A 355 -5.57 -2.25 -0.86
CA SER A 355 -5.36 -2.83 0.47
C SER A 355 -6.68 -2.89 1.27
N ALA A 356 -6.79 -2.20 2.41
CA ALA A 356 -8.03 -2.14 3.19
C ALA A 356 -9.24 -1.65 2.38
N CYS A 357 -9.02 -0.89 1.29
CA CYS A 357 -10.09 -0.48 0.38
C CYS A 357 -10.54 -1.62 -0.53
N ASP A 358 -9.63 -2.47 -1.01
CA ASP A 358 -9.98 -3.73 -1.67
C ASP A 358 -10.81 -4.63 -0.74
N ASP A 359 -10.36 -4.78 0.52
CA ASP A 359 -11.04 -5.58 1.56
C ASP A 359 -12.47 -5.07 1.81
N PHE A 360 -12.64 -3.76 2.03
CA PHE A 360 -13.96 -3.13 2.21
C PHE A 360 -14.86 -3.39 0.99
N SER A 361 -14.34 -3.19 -0.21
CA SER A 361 -15.09 -3.35 -1.46
C SER A 361 -15.51 -4.82 -1.67
N ALA A 362 -14.63 -5.77 -1.38
CA ALA A 362 -14.95 -7.20 -1.43
C ALA A 362 -16.03 -7.58 -0.41
N ALA A 363 -15.92 -7.06 0.82
CA ALA A 363 -16.92 -7.31 1.86
C ALA A 363 -18.30 -6.74 1.49
N VAL A 364 -18.34 -5.50 0.95
CA VAL A 364 -19.61 -4.89 0.47
C VAL A 364 -20.25 -5.77 -0.61
N LYS A 365 -19.47 -6.16 -1.62
CA LYS A 365 -19.97 -6.96 -2.74
C LYS A 365 -20.35 -8.38 -2.30
N GLY A 366 -19.44 -9.07 -1.61
CA GLY A 366 -19.63 -10.47 -1.22
C GLY A 366 -20.76 -10.69 -0.22
N ASN A 367 -21.07 -9.70 0.62
CA ASN A 367 -22.18 -9.75 1.56
C ASN A 367 -23.46 -9.06 1.04
N GLY A 368 -23.47 -8.50 -0.17
CA GLY A 368 -24.63 -7.81 -0.74
C GLY A 368 -25.03 -6.55 0.03
N LEU A 369 -24.05 -5.82 0.62
CA LEU A 369 -24.33 -4.66 1.47
C LEU A 369 -24.58 -3.39 0.66
N GLY A 370 -24.16 -3.35 -0.60
CA GLY A 370 -24.30 -2.19 -1.47
C GLY A 370 -23.84 -2.47 -2.89
N THR A 371 -23.86 -1.43 -3.72
CA THR A 371 -23.49 -1.48 -5.13
C THR A 371 -22.17 -0.78 -5.37
N LEU A 372 -21.23 -1.41 -6.09
CA LEU A 372 -19.96 -0.81 -6.47
C LEU A 372 -20.07 -0.13 -7.84
N VAL A 373 -19.61 1.11 -7.94
CA VAL A 373 -19.67 1.95 -9.16
C VAL A 373 -18.27 2.54 -9.42
N GLY A 374 -17.88 2.62 -10.69
CA GLY A 374 -16.59 3.21 -11.08
C GLY A 374 -15.74 2.25 -11.88
N THR A 375 -14.56 1.92 -11.42
CA THR A 375 -13.70 0.90 -12.02
C THR A 375 -13.24 -0.11 -10.97
N ARG A 376 -12.76 -1.27 -11.45
CA ARG A 376 -12.18 -2.34 -10.61
C ARG A 376 -11.14 -1.76 -9.65
N THR A 377 -11.09 -2.25 -8.41
CA THR A 377 -10.10 -1.85 -7.41
C THR A 377 -8.68 -2.32 -7.77
N ALA A 378 -7.69 -1.91 -7.00
CA ALA A 378 -6.28 -2.19 -7.29
C ALA A 378 -5.94 -3.69 -7.34
N GLY A 379 -6.51 -4.48 -6.43
CA GLY A 379 -6.05 -5.84 -6.18
C GLY A 379 -4.69 -5.85 -5.49
N ALA A 380 -4.45 -4.86 -4.66
CA ALA A 380 -3.23 -4.73 -3.89
C ALA A 380 -3.54 -4.98 -2.41
N VAL A 381 -3.98 -6.20 -2.09
CA VAL A 381 -4.38 -6.61 -0.75
C VAL A 381 -3.52 -7.74 -0.23
N SER A 382 -3.04 -7.61 0.99
CA SER A 382 -2.28 -8.65 1.68
C SER A 382 -2.69 -8.68 3.15
N GLY A 383 -2.32 -9.77 3.82
CA GLY A 383 -2.44 -9.85 5.26
C GLY A 383 -1.48 -8.91 5.99
N PRO A 384 -1.63 -8.76 7.31
CA PRO A 384 -0.71 -7.98 8.12
C PRO A 384 0.74 -8.39 7.89
N GLY A 385 1.59 -7.39 7.61
CA GLY A 385 3.03 -7.56 7.46
C GLY A 385 3.76 -7.28 8.77
N MET A 386 4.92 -7.93 8.94
CA MET A 386 5.86 -7.64 10.01
C MET A 386 7.14 -7.05 9.44
N GLY A 387 7.66 -6.02 10.11
CA GLY A 387 8.95 -5.43 9.78
C GLY A 387 10.09 -6.18 10.47
N TYR A 388 11.17 -6.43 9.74
CA TYR A 388 12.40 -7.06 10.23
C TYR A 388 13.58 -6.13 9.98
N LEU A 389 14.31 -5.81 11.04
CA LEU A 389 15.50 -4.97 10.97
C LEU A 389 16.68 -5.82 10.46
N LEU A 390 17.39 -5.33 9.46
CA LEU A 390 18.62 -5.92 8.95
C LEU A 390 19.85 -5.18 9.52
N ASP A 391 21.04 -5.77 9.35
CA ASP A 391 22.28 -5.26 9.94
C ASP A 391 22.72 -3.89 9.39
N ASP A 392 22.28 -3.52 8.19
CA ASP A 392 22.51 -2.20 7.60
C ASP A 392 21.47 -1.14 8.00
N GLY A 393 20.60 -1.44 8.97
CA GLY A 393 19.53 -0.55 9.41
C GLY A 393 18.31 -0.49 8.47
N SER A 394 18.33 -1.22 7.37
CA SER A 394 17.17 -1.35 6.49
C SER A 394 16.10 -2.24 7.11
N VAL A 395 14.85 -2.10 6.65
CA VAL A 395 13.71 -2.86 7.14
C VAL A 395 13.09 -3.68 6.02
N LEU A 396 12.98 -4.98 6.24
CA LEU A 396 12.25 -5.89 5.37
C LEU A 396 10.85 -6.11 5.92
N ILE A 397 9.82 -5.75 5.16
CA ILE A 397 8.41 -5.97 5.52
C ILE A 397 7.91 -7.20 4.78
N LEU A 398 7.43 -8.19 5.52
CA LEU A 398 6.91 -9.44 4.97
C LEU A 398 5.50 -9.72 5.48
N PRO A 399 4.52 -9.98 4.60
CA PRO A 399 3.22 -10.54 4.97
C PRO A 399 3.36 -11.87 5.69
N LYS A 400 2.60 -12.04 6.78
CA LYS A 400 2.61 -13.26 7.61
C LYS A 400 1.48 -14.22 7.30
N VAL A 401 0.44 -13.73 6.64
CA VAL A 401 -0.75 -14.50 6.28
C VAL A 401 -1.24 -14.05 4.90
N ARG A 402 -1.93 -14.93 4.19
CA ARG A 402 -2.64 -14.58 2.97
C ARG A 402 -3.98 -13.94 3.32
N HIS A 403 -4.34 -12.88 2.62
CA HIS A 403 -5.66 -12.27 2.72
C HIS A 403 -6.58 -12.83 1.63
N LEU A 404 -7.79 -13.22 2.02
CA LEU A 404 -8.85 -13.67 1.12
C LEU A 404 -10.14 -12.91 1.42
N GLY A 405 -11.00 -12.75 0.44
CA GLY A 405 -12.30 -12.12 0.60
C GLY A 405 -13.29 -12.91 1.49
N PRO A 406 -14.52 -12.41 1.66
CA PRO A 406 -15.50 -13.01 2.56
C PRO A 406 -15.90 -14.44 2.19
N ALA A 407 -15.91 -14.79 0.91
CA ALA A 407 -16.15 -16.15 0.42
C ALA A 407 -14.83 -16.93 0.16
N ARG A 408 -13.72 -16.46 0.71
CA ARG A 408 -12.35 -16.97 0.50
C ARG A 408 -11.85 -16.84 -0.94
N GLU A 409 -12.42 -15.94 -1.70
CA GLU A 409 -11.93 -15.58 -3.04
C GLU A 409 -10.60 -14.82 -2.97
N ILE A 410 -9.81 -14.97 -4.03
CA ILE A 410 -8.55 -14.25 -4.21
C ILE A 410 -8.86 -12.85 -4.72
N ILE A 411 -8.47 -11.83 -3.96
CA ILE A 411 -8.57 -10.43 -4.34
C ILE A 411 -7.23 -9.90 -4.83
N ASP A 412 -6.15 -10.36 -4.19
CA ASP A 412 -4.80 -9.91 -4.52
C ASP A 412 -4.47 -10.14 -5.99
N THR A 413 -3.80 -9.17 -6.62
CA THR A 413 -3.47 -9.07 -8.05
C THR A 413 -4.69 -8.93 -8.99
N ILE A 414 -5.91 -9.30 -8.56
CA ILE A 414 -7.12 -9.31 -9.39
C ILE A 414 -7.95 -8.03 -9.19
N GLY A 415 -8.14 -7.62 -7.94
CA GLY A 415 -9.05 -6.55 -7.53
C GLY A 415 -10.53 -6.93 -7.58
N VAL A 416 -11.35 -6.11 -6.97
CA VAL A 416 -12.81 -6.31 -6.88
C VAL A 416 -13.50 -5.69 -8.09
N PRO A 417 -14.27 -6.44 -8.88
CA PRO A 417 -15.00 -5.90 -10.02
C PRO A 417 -16.21 -5.08 -9.55
N VAL A 418 -16.45 -3.95 -10.20
CA VAL A 418 -17.64 -3.13 -9.95
C VAL A 418 -18.90 -3.74 -10.55
N ASP A 419 -20.07 -3.31 -10.04
CA ASP A 419 -21.37 -3.70 -10.60
C ASP A 419 -21.75 -2.79 -11.78
N HIS A 420 -21.30 -1.52 -11.73
CA HIS A 420 -21.52 -0.57 -12.81
C HIS A 420 -20.21 0.14 -13.19
N HIS A 421 -19.74 -0.09 -14.39
CA HIS A 421 -18.55 0.54 -14.93
C HIS A 421 -18.83 2.00 -15.30
N ALA A 422 -18.12 2.93 -14.65
CA ALA A 422 -18.25 4.37 -14.85
C ALA A 422 -16.89 5.05 -14.61
N PRO A 423 -15.91 4.88 -15.53
CA PRO A 423 -14.56 5.41 -15.37
C PRO A 423 -14.54 6.93 -15.41
N MET A 424 -13.60 7.52 -14.69
CA MET A 424 -13.26 8.94 -14.79
C MET A 424 -12.32 9.12 -16.00
N THR A 425 -12.70 9.98 -16.95
CA THR A 425 -11.81 10.33 -18.06
C THR A 425 -11.04 11.62 -17.78
N ALA A 426 -9.97 11.84 -18.52
CA ALA A 426 -9.22 13.10 -18.46
C ALA A 426 -10.11 14.33 -18.72
N LEU A 427 -11.03 14.22 -19.69
CA LEU A 427 -11.97 15.30 -20.04
C LEU A 427 -13.03 15.53 -18.94
N ASP A 428 -13.55 14.46 -18.33
CA ASP A 428 -14.50 14.57 -17.23
C ASP A 428 -13.88 15.33 -16.06
N LEU A 429 -12.67 14.92 -15.67
CA LEU A 429 -11.95 15.58 -14.58
C LEU A 429 -11.62 17.04 -14.90
N ALA A 430 -11.17 17.33 -16.13
CA ALA A 430 -10.85 18.70 -16.55
C ALA A 430 -12.09 19.62 -16.69
N THR A 431 -13.29 19.04 -16.83
CA THR A 431 -14.57 19.77 -16.92
C THR A 431 -15.40 19.72 -15.64
N GLY A 432 -14.91 19.06 -14.57
CA GLY A 432 -15.62 18.90 -13.30
C GLY A 432 -16.85 17.97 -13.39
N ARG A 433 -16.92 17.11 -14.41
CA ARG A 433 -17.96 16.08 -14.49
C ARG A 433 -17.54 14.88 -13.66
N ASP A 434 -18.52 14.19 -13.09
CA ASP A 434 -18.30 12.96 -12.32
C ASP A 434 -19.27 11.87 -12.77
N PRO A 435 -18.87 11.04 -13.76
CA PRO A 435 -19.72 9.96 -14.26
C PRO A 435 -20.03 8.91 -13.20
N GLY A 436 -19.09 8.63 -12.28
CA GLY A 436 -19.29 7.69 -11.18
C GLY A 436 -20.36 8.18 -10.22
N LEU A 437 -20.26 9.43 -9.77
CA LEU A 437 -21.28 10.04 -8.89
C LEU A 437 -22.64 10.14 -9.59
N ALA A 438 -22.68 10.56 -10.85
CA ALA A 438 -23.92 10.62 -11.62
C ALA A 438 -24.59 9.24 -11.72
N LYS A 439 -23.80 8.19 -11.98
CA LYS A 439 -24.33 6.81 -12.01
C LYS A 439 -24.81 6.35 -10.64
N ALA A 440 -24.05 6.65 -9.57
CA ALA A 440 -24.45 6.30 -8.20
C ALA A 440 -25.80 6.91 -7.82
N LEU A 441 -25.99 8.20 -8.14
CA LEU A 441 -27.25 8.90 -7.87
C LEU A 441 -28.43 8.35 -8.68
N ALA A 442 -28.19 7.90 -9.90
CA ALA A 442 -29.21 7.27 -10.74
C ALA A 442 -29.66 5.87 -10.23
N LEU A 443 -28.89 5.25 -9.33
CA LEU A 443 -29.21 3.95 -8.71
C LEU A 443 -29.97 4.09 -7.38
N LEU A 444 -29.99 5.26 -6.78
CA LEU A 444 -30.60 5.55 -5.48
C LEU A 444 -32.00 6.14 -5.63
#